data_e6dda948286228a850e3c6c2d11d2520
#
_entry.id   e6dda948286228a850e3c6c2d11d2520
#
_cell.length_a   1.000
_cell.length_b   1.000
_cell.length_c   1.000
_cell.angle_alpha   90.00
_cell.angle_beta   90.00
_cell.angle_gamma   90.00
#
_symmetry.space_group_name_H-M   'P 1'
#
loop_
_entity.id
_entity.type
_entity.pdbx_description
1 polymer ?
#
loop_
_entity_poly.entity_id
_entity_poly.type
_entity_poly.pdbx_seq_one_letter_code
_entity_poly.pdbx_strand_id
1 'polypeptide(L)'
;MYGHDYALLGTYEVTIVVADRRPVFGEIVGSTKVGGETPHLKPSVLGQTVLDVEIPKIHHYYPMVDVWQVCLMPDHLHMIVRINRPLPEGKHLGIIIGAFKGGVSRAWWRLNSAAGAADTRAVGTDDTRAASVAVASAAASHAPLFEPGYNDHILMREGQLDNWKRYLRDNPRRYLMRREYPDLFQRSLCIVIGGVRYSAFGNMLLLRQPEKHQVFFHRRTNGKPTEETDFWEAESRRLISLAESGDVLVTPGISECEKRIKTMALERGLRMIHLQSAPIGQYWKPERSRFEACAQGSLLILAPWPDDMPEFTSDYGRFHYLNHLAEAICAVGHTMDVAVQGLRHAHRN
;
A
#
# COMPACT_ATOMS: atom_id res chain seq x y z
N MET A 1 2.92 -14.79 13.46
CA MET A 1 2.00 -14.75 14.62
C MET A 1 2.44 -15.85 15.57
N TYR A 2 2.79 -15.54 16.80
CA TYR A 2 3.17 -16.56 17.79
C TYR A 2 1.97 -17.49 18.05
N GLY A 3 2.15 -18.81 17.92
CA GLY A 3 1.16 -19.83 18.26
C GLY A 3 0.22 -20.31 17.13
N HIS A 4 0.37 -19.84 15.88
CA HIS A 4 -0.42 -20.38 14.76
C HIS A 4 0.30 -21.57 14.11
N ASP A 5 -0.44 -22.68 13.94
CA ASP A 5 0.10 -23.87 13.28
C ASP A 5 -0.15 -23.80 11.76
N TYR A 6 0.91 -23.53 11.02
CA TYR A 6 0.91 -23.43 9.55
C TYR A 6 0.87 -24.79 8.83
N ALA A 7 0.74 -25.88 9.56
CA ALA A 7 0.49 -27.22 9.01
C ALA A 7 -1.00 -27.55 8.88
N LEU A 8 -1.86 -26.81 9.61
CA LEU A 8 -3.30 -27.06 9.65
C LEU A 8 -4.07 -26.31 8.56
N LEU A 9 -5.38 -26.60 8.49
CA LEU A 9 -6.31 -25.96 7.57
C LEU A 9 -6.29 -24.45 7.75
N GLY A 10 -6.17 -23.71 6.64
CA GLY A 10 -6.14 -22.27 6.69
C GLY A 10 -6.13 -21.62 5.31
N THR A 11 -6.48 -20.35 5.25
CA THR A 11 -6.34 -19.51 4.06
C THR A 11 -5.36 -18.40 4.37
N TYR A 12 -4.39 -18.24 3.52
CA TYR A 12 -3.28 -17.30 3.71
C TYR A 12 -3.13 -16.40 2.51
N GLU A 13 -2.96 -15.11 2.74
CA GLU A 13 -2.34 -14.22 1.74
C GLU A 13 -0.84 -14.25 1.98
N VAL A 14 -0.07 -14.56 0.94
CA VAL A 14 1.38 -14.68 0.97
C VAL A 14 1.99 -13.67 0.01
N THR A 15 2.93 -12.87 0.50
CA THR A 15 3.70 -11.92 -0.30
C THR A 15 5.18 -12.33 -0.34
N ILE A 16 5.72 -12.49 -1.54
CA ILE A 16 7.13 -12.83 -1.80
C ILE A 16 7.77 -11.69 -2.58
N VAL A 17 8.88 -11.17 -2.09
CA VAL A 17 9.56 -9.98 -2.62
C VAL A 17 10.87 -10.36 -3.29
N VAL A 18 11.14 -9.79 -4.47
CA VAL A 18 12.43 -9.90 -5.15
C VAL A 18 13.45 -9.04 -4.42
N ALA A 19 14.66 -9.54 -4.25
CA ALA A 19 15.76 -8.81 -3.64
C ALA A 19 16.03 -7.51 -4.40
N ASP A 20 16.23 -6.42 -3.65
CA ASP A 20 16.44 -5.07 -4.16
C ASP A 20 15.29 -4.54 -5.03
N ARG A 21 14.11 -5.13 -4.92
CA ARG A 21 12.93 -4.75 -5.71
C ARG A 21 13.18 -4.74 -7.22
N ARG A 22 14.06 -5.60 -7.72
CA ARG A 22 14.35 -5.71 -9.15
C ARG A 22 13.11 -6.17 -9.94
N PRO A 23 12.73 -5.49 -11.03
CA PRO A 23 11.53 -5.81 -11.81
C PRO A 23 11.76 -6.98 -12.78
N VAL A 24 11.99 -8.19 -12.25
CA VAL A 24 12.39 -9.38 -13.02
C VAL A 24 11.21 -10.13 -13.64
N PHE A 25 9.99 -9.94 -13.13
CA PHE A 25 8.82 -10.71 -13.57
C PHE A 25 8.09 -10.10 -14.76
N GLY A 26 8.42 -8.87 -15.16
CA GLY A 26 7.78 -8.19 -16.28
C GLY A 26 7.52 -6.72 -16.00
N GLU A 27 6.63 -6.14 -16.79
CA GLU A 27 6.23 -4.73 -16.69
C GLU A 27 4.71 -4.59 -16.59
N ILE A 28 4.23 -3.56 -15.91
CA ILE A 28 2.81 -3.23 -15.92
C ILE A 28 2.52 -2.39 -17.15
N VAL A 29 1.60 -2.88 -17.97
CA VAL A 29 1.07 -2.21 -19.18
C VAL A 29 -0.40 -1.89 -19.00
N GLY A 30 -0.97 -1.10 -19.93
CA GLY A 30 -2.35 -0.63 -19.88
C GLY A 30 -2.43 0.86 -19.54
N SER A 31 -3.62 1.32 -19.19
CA SER A 31 -3.91 2.74 -18.91
C SER A 31 -4.82 2.90 -17.72
N THR A 32 -4.59 3.96 -16.93
CA THR A 32 -5.49 4.35 -15.83
C THR A 32 -6.65 5.23 -16.31
N LYS A 33 -6.64 5.66 -17.58
CA LYS A 33 -7.69 6.50 -18.19
C LYS A 33 -8.95 5.69 -18.48
N VAL A 34 -10.09 6.34 -18.36
CA VAL A 34 -11.40 5.74 -18.71
C VAL A 34 -11.41 5.31 -20.20
N GLY A 35 -11.81 4.08 -20.45
CA GLY A 35 -11.86 3.50 -21.81
C GLY A 35 -10.51 2.99 -22.31
N GLY A 36 -9.41 3.12 -21.56
CA GLY A 36 -8.12 2.53 -21.87
C GLY A 36 -8.06 1.03 -21.56
N GLU A 37 -6.99 0.39 -22.01
CA GLU A 37 -6.72 -1.01 -21.67
C GLU A 37 -6.54 -1.17 -20.15
N THR A 38 -7.16 -2.19 -19.56
CA THR A 38 -7.05 -2.47 -18.13
C THR A 38 -5.60 -2.76 -17.73
N PRO A 39 -5.05 -2.07 -16.72
CA PRO A 39 -3.70 -2.31 -16.25
C PRO A 39 -3.46 -3.77 -15.84
N HIS A 40 -2.43 -4.39 -16.42
CA HIS A 40 -2.05 -5.78 -16.13
C HIS A 40 -0.54 -5.97 -16.27
N LEU A 41 -0.02 -7.07 -15.75
CA LEU A 41 1.38 -7.44 -15.96
C LEU A 41 1.52 -8.08 -17.34
N LYS A 42 2.44 -7.54 -18.15
CA LYS A 42 3.03 -8.23 -19.30
C LYS A 42 4.24 -9.01 -18.79
N PRO A 43 4.16 -10.33 -18.65
CA PRO A 43 5.19 -11.11 -17.99
C PRO A 43 6.47 -11.17 -18.82
N SER A 44 7.61 -11.20 -18.16
CA SER A 44 8.89 -11.62 -18.74
C SER A 44 8.89 -13.14 -18.94
N VAL A 45 9.95 -13.68 -19.55
CA VAL A 45 10.14 -15.15 -19.64
C VAL A 45 10.14 -15.80 -18.27
N LEU A 46 10.78 -15.17 -17.27
CA LEU A 46 10.73 -15.66 -15.89
C LEU A 46 9.31 -15.55 -15.31
N GLY A 47 8.64 -14.41 -15.51
CA GLY A 47 7.26 -14.19 -15.05
C GLY A 47 6.30 -15.24 -15.61
N GLN A 48 6.41 -15.55 -16.91
CA GLN A 48 5.63 -16.62 -17.55
C GLN A 48 5.94 -17.99 -16.95
N THR A 49 7.25 -18.29 -16.71
CA THR A 49 7.67 -19.53 -16.05
C THR A 49 7.07 -19.67 -14.64
N VAL A 50 6.99 -18.56 -13.89
CA VAL A 50 6.34 -18.55 -12.57
C VAL A 50 4.87 -18.97 -12.68
N LEU A 51 4.13 -18.35 -13.61
CA LEU A 51 2.69 -18.60 -13.77
C LEU A 51 2.38 -20.00 -14.28
N ASP A 52 3.09 -20.47 -15.30
CA ASP A 52 2.75 -21.70 -16.03
C ASP A 52 3.41 -22.95 -15.43
N VAL A 53 4.52 -22.78 -14.71
CA VAL A 53 5.32 -23.93 -14.25
C VAL A 53 5.42 -23.97 -12.73
N GLU A 54 5.91 -22.90 -12.10
CA GLU A 54 6.27 -23.00 -10.68
C GLU A 54 5.05 -22.94 -9.75
N ILE A 55 4.01 -22.15 -10.07
CA ILE A 55 2.77 -22.11 -9.29
C ILE A 55 2.00 -23.44 -9.38
N PRO A 56 1.77 -24.05 -10.56
CA PRO A 56 1.12 -25.35 -10.65
C PRO A 56 1.83 -26.48 -9.89
N LYS A 57 3.16 -26.42 -9.75
CA LYS A 57 3.92 -27.38 -8.95
C LYS A 57 3.51 -27.41 -7.48
N ILE A 58 3.00 -26.32 -6.92
CA ILE A 58 2.55 -26.29 -5.52
C ILE A 58 1.47 -27.34 -5.31
N HIS A 59 0.41 -27.33 -6.13
CA HIS A 59 -0.67 -28.34 -6.05
C HIS A 59 -0.19 -29.73 -6.46
N HIS A 60 0.68 -29.83 -7.46
CA HIS A 60 1.22 -31.11 -7.91
C HIS A 60 1.95 -31.87 -6.80
N TYR A 61 2.82 -31.19 -6.03
CA TYR A 61 3.57 -31.81 -4.93
C TYR A 61 2.79 -31.86 -3.61
N TYR A 62 1.83 -30.96 -3.43
CA TYR A 62 0.99 -30.85 -2.25
C TYR A 62 -0.49 -30.77 -2.66
N PRO A 63 -1.14 -31.90 -3.01
CA PRO A 63 -2.54 -31.91 -3.49
C PRO A 63 -3.57 -31.38 -2.48
N MET A 64 -3.18 -31.21 -1.21
CA MET A 64 -3.98 -30.59 -0.16
C MET A 64 -3.85 -29.07 -0.13
N VAL A 65 -3.04 -28.47 -1.02
CA VAL A 65 -2.80 -27.04 -1.09
C VAL A 65 -3.23 -26.48 -2.44
N ASP A 66 -4.13 -25.52 -2.41
CA ASP A 66 -4.59 -24.81 -3.60
C ASP A 66 -4.07 -23.37 -3.60
N VAL A 67 -3.72 -22.86 -4.77
CA VAL A 67 -3.47 -21.45 -5.01
C VAL A 67 -4.71 -20.85 -5.69
N TRP A 68 -5.52 -20.13 -4.91
CA TRP A 68 -6.81 -19.63 -5.38
C TRP A 68 -6.69 -18.37 -6.23
N GLN A 69 -5.67 -17.57 -5.98
CA GLN A 69 -5.41 -16.36 -6.74
C GLN A 69 -3.93 -15.99 -6.70
N VAL A 70 -3.45 -15.47 -7.82
CA VAL A 70 -2.10 -14.95 -7.98
C VAL A 70 -2.18 -13.53 -8.50
N CYS A 71 -1.33 -12.66 -7.97
CA CYS A 71 -1.05 -11.35 -8.54
C CYS A 71 0.46 -11.21 -8.66
N LEU A 72 0.98 -11.45 -9.87
CA LEU A 72 2.38 -11.25 -10.18
C LEU A 72 2.60 -9.78 -10.52
N MET A 73 3.53 -9.14 -9.83
CA MET A 73 3.95 -7.76 -10.02
C MET A 73 5.40 -7.73 -10.51
N PRO A 74 5.91 -6.64 -11.05
CA PRO A 74 7.27 -6.61 -11.59
C PRO A 74 8.35 -7.11 -10.62
N ASP A 75 8.24 -6.78 -9.34
CA ASP A 75 9.25 -6.98 -8.30
C ASP A 75 8.78 -7.81 -7.10
N HIS A 76 7.57 -8.37 -7.15
CA HIS A 76 7.00 -9.20 -6.08
C HIS A 76 5.82 -10.01 -6.58
N LEU A 77 5.41 -10.96 -5.75
CA LEU A 77 4.28 -11.86 -6.00
C LEU A 77 3.38 -11.91 -4.78
N HIS A 78 2.07 -11.82 -5.01
CA HIS A 78 1.05 -12.14 -4.02
C HIS A 78 0.31 -13.42 -4.41
N MET A 79 0.01 -14.27 -3.44
CA MET A 79 -0.80 -15.48 -3.63
C MET A 79 -1.82 -15.60 -2.52
N ILE A 80 -3.04 -16.05 -2.85
CA ILE A 80 -3.98 -16.59 -1.87
C ILE A 80 -3.83 -18.10 -1.89
N VAL A 81 -3.30 -18.64 -0.79
CA VAL A 81 -3.02 -20.06 -0.61
C VAL A 81 -4.02 -20.66 0.36
N ARG A 82 -4.64 -21.80 0.00
CA ARG A 82 -5.55 -22.56 0.85
C ARG A 82 -4.97 -23.91 1.18
N ILE A 83 -4.85 -24.23 2.45
CA ILE A 83 -4.58 -25.58 2.95
C ILE A 83 -5.94 -26.22 3.29
N ASN A 84 -6.35 -27.24 2.51
CA ASN A 84 -7.67 -27.87 2.63
C ASN A 84 -7.67 -29.06 3.60
N ARG A 85 -6.52 -29.68 3.83
CA ARG A 85 -6.30 -30.77 4.78
C ARG A 85 -4.96 -30.59 5.45
N PRO A 86 -4.74 -31.11 6.68
CA PRO A 86 -3.46 -31.01 7.35
C PRO A 86 -2.31 -31.47 6.47
N LEU A 87 -1.20 -30.76 6.52
CA LEU A 87 0.01 -31.11 5.80
C LEU A 87 0.65 -32.37 6.44
N PRO A 88 1.43 -33.16 5.69
CA PRO A 88 2.19 -34.28 6.23
C PRO A 88 3.11 -33.83 7.38
N GLU A 89 3.45 -34.77 8.25
CA GLU A 89 4.34 -34.52 9.39
C GLU A 89 5.64 -33.84 8.96
N GLY A 90 6.06 -32.85 9.72
CA GLY A 90 7.25 -32.02 9.44
C GLY A 90 7.08 -31.03 8.27
N LYS A 91 5.88 -30.91 7.66
CA LYS A 91 5.58 -29.94 6.61
C LYS A 91 4.70 -28.81 7.15
N HIS A 92 4.98 -27.60 6.70
CA HIS A 92 4.20 -26.41 6.99
C HIS A 92 4.29 -25.42 5.80
N LEU A 93 3.45 -24.42 5.76
CA LEU A 93 3.39 -23.44 4.67
C LEU A 93 4.76 -22.87 4.27
N GLY A 94 5.61 -22.55 5.25
CA GLY A 94 6.94 -22.00 5.00
C GLY A 94 7.85 -22.91 4.17
N ILE A 95 7.76 -24.25 4.35
CA ILE A 95 8.52 -25.21 3.52
C ILE A 95 8.02 -25.17 2.07
N ILE A 96 6.70 -25.09 1.86
CA ILE A 96 6.09 -25.02 0.53
C ILE A 96 6.53 -23.75 -0.19
N ILE A 97 6.47 -22.61 0.50
CA ILE A 97 6.93 -21.33 -0.05
C ILE A 97 8.43 -21.35 -0.31
N GLY A 98 9.22 -21.95 0.56
CA GLY A 98 10.67 -22.14 0.36
C GLY A 98 10.98 -22.97 -0.89
N ALA A 99 10.27 -24.09 -1.10
CA ALA A 99 10.41 -24.93 -2.28
C ALA A 99 10.02 -24.17 -3.57
N PHE A 100 8.92 -23.43 -3.55
CA PHE A 100 8.50 -22.53 -4.64
C PHE A 100 9.57 -21.49 -4.97
N LYS A 101 10.06 -20.74 -3.98
CA LYS A 101 11.16 -19.76 -4.16
C LYS A 101 12.40 -20.40 -4.76
N GLY A 102 12.75 -21.61 -4.30
CA GLY A 102 13.86 -22.38 -4.85
C GLY A 102 13.65 -22.76 -6.32
N GLY A 103 12.44 -23.14 -6.72
CA GLY A 103 12.08 -23.42 -8.11
C GLY A 103 12.28 -22.21 -9.01
N VAL A 104 11.70 -21.08 -8.63
CA VAL A 104 11.81 -19.81 -9.36
C VAL A 104 13.26 -19.34 -9.44
N SER A 105 14.03 -19.44 -8.36
CA SER A 105 15.46 -19.05 -8.35
C SER A 105 16.28 -19.90 -9.33
N ARG A 106 16.03 -21.23 -9.39
CA ARG A 106 16.70 -22.10 -10.37
C ARG A 106 16.34 -21.71 -11.82
N ALA A 107 15.08 -21.34 -12.09
CA ALA A 107 14.68 -20.83 -13.40
C ALA A 107 15.38 -19.52 -13.75
N TRP A 108 15.45 -18.59 -12.81
CA TRP A 108 16.19 -17.32 -12.94
C TRP A 108 17.65 -17.53 -13.27
N TRP A 109 18.37 -18.38 -12.54
CA TRP A 109 19.78 -18.64 -12.79
C TRP A 109 20.02 -19.28 -14.16
N ARG A 110 19.14 -20.22 -14.58
CA ARG A 110 19.23 -20.82 -15.94
C ARG A 110 19.09 -19.77 -17.03
N LEU A 111 18.13 -18.85 -16.91
CA LEU A 111 17.93 -17.79 -17.90
C LEU A 111 19.14 -16.86 -17.98
N ASN A 112 19.71 -16.47 -16.85
CA ASN A 112 20.89 -15.60 -16.81
C ASN A 112 22.16 -16.29 -17.31
N SER A 113 22.34 -17.56 -17.01
CA SER A 113 23.48 -18.34 -17.54
C SER A 113 23.39 -18.50 -19.06
N ALA A 114 22.19 -18.71 -19.62
CA ALA A 114 21.97 -18.78 -21.06
C ALA A 114 22.22 -17.44 -21.75
N ALA A 115 21.81 -16.31 -21.15
CA ALA A 115 22.07 -14.97 -21.67
C ALA A 115 23.57 -14.63 -21.68
N GLY A 116 24.31 -14.96 -20.62
CA GLY A 116 25.77 -14.78 -20.55
C GLY A 116 26.53 -15.62 -21.57
N ALA A 117 26.05 -16.82 -21.90
CA ALA A 117 26.66 -17.67 -22.93
C ALA A 117 26.40 -17.19 -24.36
N ALA A 118 25.30 -16.45 -24.59
CA ALA A 118 25.00 -15.83 -25.89
C ALA A 118 25.87 -14.60 -26.13
N ASP A 119 26.13 -13.78 -25.11
CA ASP A 119 26.92 -12.55 -25.16
C ASP A 119 28.42 -12.85 -25.37
N THR A 120 28.95 -13.93 -24.80
CA THR A 120 30.34 -14.37 -24.99
C THR A 120 30.63 -14.93 -26.39
N ARG A 121 29.61 -15.30 -27.19
CA ARG A 121 29.76 -15.70 -28.59
C ARG A 121 29.87 -14.51 -29.54
N ALA A 122 29.47 -13.33 -29.11
CA ALA A 122 29.48 -12.12 -29.96
C ALA A 122 30.78 -11.29 -29.83
N VAL A 123 31.66 -11.59 -28.86
CA VAL A 123 32.92 -10.85 -28.62
C VAL A 123 34.11 -11.76 -28.93
N GLY A 124 34.77 -11.53 -30.07
CA GLY A 124 36.01 -12.20 -30.44
C GLY A 124 37.17 -11.78 -29.54
N THR A 125 37.91 -12.78 -29.09
CA THR A 125 39.33 -12.84 -28.70
C THR A 125 39.93 -11.64 -27.97
N ASP A 126 39.79 -11.60 -26.61
CA ASP A 126 40.81 -11.07 -25.72
C ASP A 126 40.70 -11.83 -24.35
N ASP A 127 41.65 -12.75 -24.10
CA ASP A 127 41.57 -13.78 -23.07
C ASP A 127 41.51 -13.25 -21.58
N THR A 128 42.02 -12.06 -21.33
CA THR A 128 42.07 -11.47 -20.00
C THR A 128 40.77 -10.78 -19.59
N ARG A 129 39.99 -10.29 -20.57
CA ARG A 129 38.71 -9.64 -20.33
C ARG A 129 37.57 -10.65 -20.20
N ALA A 130 37.68 -11.80 -20.87
CA ALA A 130 36.74 -12.91 -20.80
C ALA A 130 36.71 -13.57 -19.40
N ALA A 131 37.86 -13.70 -18.74
CA ALA A 131 37.94 -14.26 -17.41
C ALA A 131 37.28 -13.37 -16.33
N SER A 132 37.47 -12.05 -16.39
CA SER A 132 36.84 -11.12 -15.45
C SER A 132 35.32 -10.99 -15.67
N VAL A 133 34.85 -11.04 -16.89
CA VAL A 133 33.40 -11.05 -17.24
C VAL A 133 32.77 -12.37 -16.82
N ALA A 134 33.45 -13.52 -17.01
CA ALA A 134 32.97 -14.83 -16.58
C ALA A 134 32.87 -14.93 -15.04
N VAL A 135 33.82 -14.37 -14.31
CA VAL A 135 33.77 -14.33 -12.81
C VAL A 135 32.65 -13.40 -12.33
N ALA A 136 32.46 -12.24 -12.94
CA ALA A 136 31.36 -11.33 -12.63
C ALA A 136 29.99 -11.94 -12.98
N SER A 137 29.87 -12.65 -14.12
CA SER A 137 28.67 -13.39 -14.52
C SER A 137 28.39 -14.57 -13.59
N ALA A 138 29.39 -15.31 -13.16
CA ALA A 138 29.24 -16.41 -12.20
C ALA A 138 28.84 -15.91 -10.82
N ALA A 139 29.38 -14.79 -10.35
CA ALA A 139 28.98 -14.14 -9.10
C ALA A 139 27.52 -13.60 -9.18
N ALA A 140 27.13 -13.01 -10.31
CA ALA A 140 25.75 -12.54 -10.55
C ALA A 140 24.74 -13.71 -10.63
N SER A 141 25.16 -14.88 -11.13
CA SER A 141 24.29 -16.07 -11.22
C SER A 141 23.94 -16.68 -9.86
N HIS A 142 24.70 -16.37 -8.79
CA HIS A 142 24.49 -16.87 -7.44
C HIS A 142 23.86 -15.83 -6.49
N ALA A 143 23.60 -14.61 -6.96
CA ALA A 143 22.92 -13.62 -6.15
C ALA A 143 21.48 -14.09 -5.83
N PRO A 144 21.01 -13.91 -4.59
CA PRO A 144 19.66 -14.33 -4.20
C PRO A 144 18.62 -13.59 -5.04
N LEU A 145 17.65 -14.32 -5.58
CA LEU A 145 16.55 -13.72 -6.32
C LEU A 145 15.56 -13.02 -5.40
N PHE A 146 15.28 -13.60 -4.25
CA PHE A 146 14.26 -13.13 -3.30
C PHE A 146 14.87 -12.63 -2.02
N GLU A 147 14.19 -11.68 -1.39
CA GLU A 147 14.44 -11.34 0.02
C GLU A 147 14.28 -12.57 0.93
N PRO A 148 14.98 -12.62 2.08
CA PRO A 148 14.78 -13.68 3.06
C PRO A 148 13.32 -13.73 3.55
N GLY A 149 12.80 -14.95 3.79
CA GLY A 149 11.44 -15.12 4.30
C GLY A 149 10.33 -14.81 3.28
N TYR A 150 9.16 -14.51 3.80
CA TYR A 150 7.96 -14.03 3.12
C TYR A 150 7.07 -13.34 4.15
N ASN A 151 6.12 -12.51 3.70
CA ASN A 151 5.08 -11.96 4.56
C ASN A 151 3.79 -12.74 4.33
N ASP A 152 3.02 -12.96 5.41
CA ASP A 152 1.73 -13.62 5.34
C ASP A 152 0.66 -12.94 6.18
N HIS A 153 -0.59 -13.11 5.76
CA HIS A 153 -1.78 -12.74 6.51
C HIS A 153 -2.73 -13.93 6.58
N ILE A 154 -3.12 -14.33 7.79
CA ILE A 154 -4.09 -15.39 8.01
C ILE A 154 -5.50 -14.82 7.79
N LEU A 155 -6.25 -15.40 6.86
CA LEU A 155 -7.59 -14.93 6.50
C LEU A 155 -8.64 -15.69 7.31
N MET A 156 -8.99 -15.16 8.50
CA MET A 156 -9.90 -15.81 9.45
C MET A 156 -11.28 -15.16 9.54
N ARG A 157 -11.40 -13.89 9.11
CA ARG A 157 -12.64 -13.10 9.28
C ARG A 157 -13.49 -13.14 8.02
N GLU A 158 -14.81 -13.14 8.20
CA GLU A 158 -15.77 -13.00 7.10
C GLU A 158 -15.47 -11.76 6.23
N GLY A 159 -15.60 -11.91 4.91
CA GLY A 159 -15.32 -10.86 3.94
C GLY A 159 -13.83 -10.54 3.73
N GLN A 160 -12.93 -11.06 4.55
CA GLN A 160 -11.48 -10.79 4.43
C GLN A 160 -10.92 -11.37 3.13
N LEU A 161 -11.33 -12.56 2.76
CA LEU A 161 -10.91 -13.21 1.51
C LEU A 161 -11.33 -12.40 0.28
N ASP A 162 -12.57 -11.93 0.22
CA ASP A 162 -13.08 -11.15 -0.92
C ASP A 162 -12.40 -9.80 -1.02
N ASN A 163 -12.05 -9.22 0.13
CA ASN A 163 -11.27 -8.00 0.19
C ASN A 163 -9.88 -8.19 -0.40
N TRP A 164 -9.18 -9.28 -0.05
CA TRP A 164 -7.87 -9.60 -0.59
C TRP A 164 -7.95 -9.94 -2.08
N LYS A 165 -8.93 -10.72 -2.51
CA LYS A 165 -9.14 -11.02 -3.94
C LYS A 165 -9.33 -9.73 -4.77
N ARG A 166 -10.11 -8.79 -4.25
CA ARG A 166 -10.35 -7.49 -4.90
C ARG A 166 -9.06 -6.65 -4.93
N TYR A 167 -8.34 -6.59 -3.80
CA TYR A 167 -7.07 -5.89 -3.73
C TYR A 167 -6.05 -6.42 -4.73
N LEU A 168 -5.89 -7.75 -4.83
CA LEU A 168 -4.94 -8.36 -5.75
C LEU A 168 -5.28 -8.09 -7.21
N ARG A 169 -6.57 -8.11 -7.58
CA ARG A 169 -7.00 -7.76 -8.95
C ARG A 169 -6.72 -6.29 -9.30
N ASP A 170 -6.85 -5.39 -8.32
CA ASP A 170 -6.65 -3.95 -8.51
C ASP A 170 -5.16 -3.53 -8.40
N ASN A 171 -4.27 -4.41 -7.96
CA ASN A 171 -2.89 -4.06 -7.67
C ASN A 171 -2.10 -3.52 -8.88
N PRO A 172 -2.23 -4.05 -10.11
CA PRO A 172 -1.59 -3.48 -11.30
C PRO A 172 -2.03 -2.02 -11.56
N ARG A 173 -3.34 -1.72 -11.48
CA ARG A 173 -3.87 -0.36 -11.63
C ARG A 173 -3.31 0.57 -10.55
N ARG A 174 -3.31 0.14 -9.29
CA ARG A 174 -2.77 0.92 -8.17
C ARG A 174 -1.27 1.21 -8.31
N TYR A 175 -0.53 0.28 -8.88
CA TYR A 175 0.88 0.45 -9.18
C TYR A 175 1.08 1.52 -10.26
N LEU A 176 0.34 1.42 -11.38
CA LEU A 176 0.43 2.35 -12.50
C LEU A 176 0.02 3.77 -12.08
N MET A 177 -1.10 3.92 -11.36
CA MET A 177 -1.55 5.22 -10.85
C MET A 177 -0.49 5.94 -10.02
N ARG A 178 0.22 5.23 -9.14
CA ARG A 178 1.28 5.83 -8.33
C ARG A 178 2.49 6.27 -9.16
N ARG A 179 2.74 5.62 -10.29
CA ARG A 179 3.82 6.01 -11.20
C ARG A 179 3.42 7.16 -12.12
N GLU A 180 2.19 7.19 -12.59
CA GLU A 180 1.67 8.25 -13.46
C GLU A 180 1.40 9.56 -12.70
N TYR A 181 0.98 9.45 -11.43
CA TYR A 181 0.56 10.59 -10.61
C TYR A 181 1.28 10.61 -9.26
N PRO A 182 2.62 10.70 -9.21
CA PRO A 182 3.38 10.63 -7.96
C PRO A 182 2.99 11.73 -6.97
N ASP A 183 2.60 12.90 -7.46
CA ASP A 183 2.22 14.06 -6.63
C ASP A 183 0.93 13.83 -5.83
N LEU A 184 0.04 12.94 -6.29
CA LEU A 184 -1.18 12.58 -5.58
C LEU A 184 -0.95 11.54 -4.47
N PHE A 185 0.21 10.90 -4.47
CA PHE A 185 0.62 9.86 -3.53
C PHE A 185 1.90 10.22 -2.78
N GLN A 186 2.14 11.53 -2.60
CA GLN A 186 3.30 12.00 -1.86
C GLN A 186 3.30 11.45 -0.44
N ARG A 187 4.49 11.06 0.00
CA ARG A 187 4.74 10.66 1.38
C ARG A 187 5.77 11.59 1.97
N SER A 188 5.48 12.13 3.13
CA SER A 188 6.45 12.79 3.98
C SER A 188 6.44 12.15 5.36
N LEU A 189 7.61 11.80 5.87
CA LEU A 189 7.72 11.26 7.22
C LEU A 189 7.72 12.37 8.27
N CYS A 190 8.06 13.61 7.86
CA CYS A 190 8.04 14.77 8.73
C CYS A 190 7.72 16.05 7.93
N ILE A 191 6.59 16.69 8.25
CA ILE A 191 6.26 18.06 7.88
C ILE A 191 5.89 18.82 9.14
N VAL A 192 6.11 20.12 9.18
CA VAL A 192 5.75 20.97 10.32
C VAL A 192 4.59 21.87 9.91
N ILE A 193 3.50 21.87 10.67
CA ILE A 193 2.34 22.72 10.48
C ILE A 193 2.01 23.36 11.83
N GLY A 194 2.04 24.68 11.93
CA GLY A 194 1.74 25.38 13.19
C GLY A 194 2.64 24.96 14.36
N GLY A 195 3.91 24.60 14.11
CA GLY A 195 4.86 24.16 15.13
C GLY A 195 4.76 22.66 15.52
N VAL A 196 3.78 21.91 15.00
CA VAL A 196 3.62 20.49 15.27
C VAL A 196 4.14 19.68 14.08
N ARG A 197 4.86 18.58 14.36
CA ARG A 197 5.36 17.63 13.35
C ARG A 197 4.29 16.61 12.98
N TYR A 198 4.17 16.33 11.69
CA TYR A 198 3.26 15.31 11.18
C TYR A 198 3.98 14.38 10.20
N SER A 199 3.61 13.13 10.19
CA SER A 199 3.76 12.29 9.02
C SER A 199 2.55 12.46 8.11
N ALA A 200 2.76 12.43 6.78
CA ALA A 200 1.76 12.80 5.81
C ALA A 200 1.73 11.85 4.62
N PHE A 201 0.55 11.64 4.03
CA PHE A 201 0.37 10.87 2.80
C PHE A 201 -0.79 11.43 1.97
N GLY A 202 -0.56 11.63 0.65
CA GLY A 202 -1.59 12.07 -0.29
C GLY A 202 -1.27 13.40 -0.95
N ASN A 203 -2.30 14.16 -1.32
CA ASN A 203 -2.16 15.43 -2.02
C ASN A 203 -1.80 16.58 -1.07
N MET A 204 -0.52 16.94 -1.00
CA MET A 204 -0.02 18.02 -0.15
C MET A 204 -0.54 19.41 -0.54
N LEU A 205 -1.03 19.58 -1.78
CA LEU A 205 -1.58 20.87 -2.23
C LEU A 205 -2.86 21.26 -1.49
N LEU A 206 -3.53 20.30 -0.84
CA LEU A 206 -4.71 20.58 -0.02
C LEU A 206 -4.38 21.48 1.20
N LEU A 207 -3.15 21.45 1.71
CA LEU A 207 -2.71 22.35 2.77
C LEU A 207 -2.67 23.82 2.32
N ARG A 208 -2.48 24.06 1.02
CA ARG A 208 -2.37 25.40 0.42
C ARG A 208 -3.73 25.99 0.04
N GLN A 209 -4.80 25.20 0.11
CA GLN A 209 -6.14 25.73 -0.18
C GLN A 209 -6.53 26.75 0.89
N PRO A 210 -7.11 27.89 0.47
CA PRO A 210 -7.43 28.99 1.40
C PRO A 210 -8.56 28.60 2.34
N GLU A 211 -9.62 28.04 1.79
CA GLU A 211 -10.84 27.75 2.52
C GLU A 211 -10.80 26.32 3.04
N LYS A 212 -10.65 26.19 4.36
CA LYS A 212 -10.64 24.94 5.10
C LYS A 212 -11.67 25.00 6.22
N HIS A 213 -12.50 23.98 6.32
CA HIS A 213 -13.57 23.89 7.32
C HIS A 213 -13.39 22.68 8.21
N GLN A 214 -13.31 22.92 9.50
CA GLN A 214 -13.30 21.84 10.47
C GLN A 214 -14.65 21.13 10.49
N VAL A 215 -14.64 19.80 10.41
CA VAL A 215 -15.81 18.98 10.68
C VAL A 215 -15.73 18.57 12.15
N PHE A 216 -16.51 19.23 12.97
CA PHE A 216 -16.53 19.01 14.41
C PHE A 216 -17.97 18.94 14.93
N PHE A 217 -18.29 17.85 15.66
CA PHE A 217 -19.59 17.63 16.28
C PHE A 217 -19.39 17.16 17.70
N HIS A 218 -20.01 17.84 18.64
CA HIS A 218 -20.03 17.41 20.05
C HIS A 218 -20.71 16.04 20.19
N ARG A 219 -20.30 15.25 21.18
CA ARG A 219 -20.96 13.99 21.51
C ARG A 219 -22.38 14.28 21.97
N ARG A 220 -23.35 13.49 21.50
CA ARG A 220 -24.72 13.50 22.01
C ARG A 220 -24.71 13.32 23.52
N THR A 221 -25.30 14.27 24.24
CA THR A 221 -25.74 14.06 25.61
C THR A 221 -27.09 13.33 25.56
N ASN A 222 -27.20 12.20 26.23
CA ASN A 222 -28.43 11.42 26.26
C ASN A 222 -29.60 12.29 26.78
N GLY A 223 -30.59 12.57 25.93
CA GLY A 223 -31.85 13.16 26.39
C GLY A 223 -32.53 14.24 25.52
N LYS A 224 -31.95 14.76 24.42
CA LYS A 224 -32.63 15.72 23.54
C LYS A 224 -32.52 15.32 22.08
N PRO A 225 -33.46 14.57 21.54
CA PRO A 225 -33.33 13.98 20.20
C PRO A 225 -33.61 14.93 19.03
N THR A 226 -34.46 15.92 19.14
CA THR A 226 -35.07 16.57 17.97
C THR A 226 -34.27 17.82 17.51
N GLU A 227 -33.99 18.77 18.39
CA GLU A 227 -33.28 20.00 18.03
C GLU A 227 -31.79 19.78 17.65
N GLU A 228 -31.11 18.87 18.34
CA GLU A 228 -29.73 18.51 18.01
C GLU A 228 -29.65 17.76 16.68
N THR A 229 -30.66 16.96 16.32
CA THR A 229 -30.68 16.23 15.04
C THR A 229 -30.85 17.18 13.88
N ASP A 230 -31.74 18.15 13.96
CA ASP A 230 -31.96 19.15 12.91
C ASP A 230 -30.73 20.05 12.71
N PHE A 231 -30.08 20.45 13.80
CA PHE A 231 -28.80 21.18 13.74
C PHE A 231 -27.73 20.37 13.03
N TRP A 232 -27.59 19.09 13.35
CA TRP A 232 -26.56 18.24 12.75
C TRP A 232 -26.81 17.99 11.26
N GLU A 233 -28.06 17.83 10.88
CA GLU A 233 -28.43 17.69 9.46
C GLU A 233 -28.19 18.98 8.67
N ALA A 234 -28.53 20.14 9.25
CA ALA A 234 -28.28 21.44 8.64
C ALA A 234 -26.76 21.70 8.50
N GLU A 235 -25.99 21.47 9.55
CA GLU A 235 -24.54 21.68 9.54
C GLU A 235 -23.83 20.66 8.62
N SER A 236 -24.27 19.40 8.59
CA SER A 236 -23.75 18.41 7.64
C SER A 236 -24.01 18.83 6.20
N ARG A 237 -25.21 19.30 5.87
CA ARG A 237 -25.54 19.82 4.55
C ARG A 237 -24.68 21.03 4.17
N ARG A 238 -24.49 21.97 5.13
CA ARG A 238 -23.63 23.15 4.93
C ARG A 238 -22.20 22.74 4.60
N LEU A 239 -21.58 21.88 5.40
CA LEU A 239 -20.21 21.42 5.21
C LEU A 239 -20.01 20.66 3.87
N ILE A 240 -20.96 19.81 3.51
CA ILE A 240 -20.92 19.11 2.23
C ILE A 240 -21.06 20.10 1.06
N SER A 241 -21.95 21.06 1.15
CA SER A 241 -22.13 22.08 0.10
C SER A 241 -20.86 22.93 -0.09
N LEU A 242 -20.17 23.31 0.99
CA LEU A 242 -18.88 24.00 0.91
C LEU A 242 -17.82 23.14 0.23
N ALA A 243 -17.75 21.85 0.58
CA ALA A 243 -16.79 20.93 -0.04
C ALA A 243 -17.12 20.67 -1.53
N GLU A 244 -18.41 20.63 -1.91
CA GLU A 244 -18.85 20.55 -3.31
C GLU A 244 -18.47 21.82 -4.10
N SER A 245 -18.40 22.97 -3.44
CA SER A 245 -17.90 24.22 -4.03
C SER A 245 -16.38 24.27 -4.16
N GLY A 246 -15.65 23.28 -3.62
CA GLY A 246 -14.20 23.12 -3.76
C GLY A 246 -13.41 23.43 -2.50
N ASP A 247 -14.05 23.76 -1.39
CA ASP A 247 -13.40 23.93 -0.10
C ASP A 247 -12.89 22.60 0.47
N VAL A 248 -12.01 22.68 1.47
CA VAL A 248 -11.38 21.50 2.07
C VAL A 248 -11.99 21.23 3.44
N LEU A 249 -12.50 20.01 3.64
CA LEU A 249 -12.90 19.55 4.97
C LEU A 249 -11.70 19.06 5.77
N VAL A 250 -11.63 19.40 7.05
CA VAL A 250 -10.56 18.94 7.96
C VAL A 250 -11.19 18.18 9.12
N THR A 251 -10.84 16.91 9.30
CA THR A 251 -11.48 16.08 10.33
C THR A 251 -10.62 14.91 10.80
N PRO A 252 -10.62 14.59 12.11
CA PRO A 252 -10.15 13.30 12.61
C PRO A 252 -11.21 12.18 12.47
N GLY A 253 -12.50 12.51 12.23
CA GLY A 253 -13.58 11.54 12.05
C GLY A 253 -13.85 10.70 13.31
N ILE A 254 -14.06 11.36 14.45
CA ILE A 254 -14.17 10.72 15.76
C ILE A 254 -15.63 10.39 16.09
N SER A 255 -16.51 11.40 16.07
CA SER A 255 -17.94 11.20 16.34
C SER A 255 -18.64 10.50 15.17
N GLU A 256 -19.83 9.95 15.41
CA GLU A 256 -20.59 9.28 14.34
C GLU A 256 -20.95 10.23 13.19
N CYS A 257 -21.25 11.50 13.49
CA CYS A 257 -21.50 12.50 12.46
C CYS A 257 -20.26 12.83 11.65
N GLU A 258 -19.12 13.01 12.29
CA GLU A 258 -17.83 13.23 11.61
C GLU A 258 -17.47 12.03 10.72
N LYS A 259 -17.66 10.80 11.19
CA LYS A 259 -17.44 9.57 10.41
C LYS A 259 -18.35 9.51 9.19
N ARG A 260 -19.62 9.88 9.32
CA ARG A 260 -20.57 9.95 8.20
C ARG A 260 -20.13 10.97 7.16
N ILE A 261 -19.78 12.19 7.56
CA ILE A 261 -19.29 13.24 6.66
C ILE A 261 -18.00 12.78 5.97
N LYS A 262 -17.06 12.21 6.72
CA LYS A 262 -15.83 11.63 6.16
C LYS A 262 -16.13 10.56 5.10
N THR A 263 -17.06 9.66 5.38
CA THR A 263 -17.46 8.61 4.42
C THR A 263 -18.08 9.22 3.17
N MET A 264 -19.00 10.18 3.31
CA MET A 264 -19.59 10.89 2.18
C MET A 264 -18.55 11.66 1.35
N ALA A 265 -17.58 12.31 2.01
CA ALA A 265 -16.51 13.01 1.33
C ALA A 265 -15.63 12.05 0.51
N LEU A 266 -15.27 10.88 1.07
CA LEU A 266 -14.51 9.86 0.36
C LEU A 266 -15.28 9.27 -0.84
N GLU A 267 -16.57 9.01 -0.68
CA GLU A 267 -17.44 8.45 -1.74
C GLU A 267 -17.68 9.41 -2.89
N ARG A 268 -17.81 10.70 -2.58
CA ARG A 268 -18.08 11.76 -3.58
C ARG A 268 -16.80 12.41 -4.12
N GLY A 269 -15.63 12.02 -3.65
CA GLY A 269 -14.35 12.62 -4.05
C GLY A 269 -14.19 14.09 -3.62
N LEU A 270 -14.80 14.48 -2.51
CA LEU A 270 -14.69 15.83 -1.95
C LEU A 270 -13.31 16.01 -1.29
N ARG A 271 -12.79 17.24 -1.35
CA ARG A 271 -11.47 17.57 -0.81
C ARG A 271 -11.44 17.47 0.70
N MET A 272 -10.50 16.70 1.24
CA MET A 272 -10.43 16.46 2.68
C MET A 272 -9.00 16.29 3.17
N ILE A 273 -8.72 16.86 4.34
CA ILE A 273 -7.55 16.57 5.17
C ILE A 273 -8.04 15.72 6.34
N HIS A 274 -7.59 14.47 6.41
CA HIS A 274 -7.96 13.54 7.48
C HIS A 274 -6.81 13.37 8.46
N LEU A 275 -7.09 13.65 9.76
CA LEU A 275 -6.15 13.40 10.84
C LEU A 275 -6.37 12.00 11.43
N GLN A 276 -5.30 11.25 11.60
CA GLN A 276 -5.33 9.97 12.32
C GLN A 276 -4.29 9.97 13.43
N SER A 277 -4.55 9.22 14.51
CA SER A 277 -3.61 9.09 15.63
C SER A 277 -2.44 8.15 15.33
N ALA A 278 -2.68 7.11 14.50
CA ALA A 278 -1.64 6.15 14.15
C ALA A 278 -0.64 6.77 13.16
N PRO A 279 0.67 6.71 13.42
CA PRO A 279 1.69 7.31 12.56
C PRO A 279 1.73 6.66 11.17
N ILE A 280 2.10 7.45 10.17
CA ILE A 280 2.28 7.01 8.79
C ILE A 280 3.75 6.61 8.60
N GLY A 281 4.04 5.31 8.74
CA GLY A 281 5.37 4.77 8.55
C GLY A 281 5.78 4.64 7.08
N GLN A 282 7.04 4.24 6.86
CA GLN A 282 7.64 4.09 5.52
C GLN A 282 6.85 3.15 4.60
N TYR A 283 6.26 2.07 5.15
CA TYR A 283 5.53 1.04 4.38
C TYR A 283 4.01 1.17 4.47
N TRP A 284 3.52 2.18 5.20
CA TRP A 284 2.09 2.41 5.32
C TRP A 284 1.48 2.72 3.95
N LYS A 285 0.32 2.17 3.65
CA LYS A 285 -0.41 2.38 2.39
C LYS A 285 -1.89 2.64 2.69
N PRO A 286 -2.54 3.57 1.98
CA PRO A 286 -3.97 3.80 2.14
C PRO A 286 -4.76 2.62 1.60
N GLU A 287 -5.85 2.30 2.30
CA GLU A 287 -6.77 1.23 1.89
C GLU A 287 -7.91 1.78 1.04
N ARG A 288 -8.41 0.97 0.11
CA ARG A 288 -9.66 1.14 -0.64
C ARG A 288 -10.05 2.61 -0.95
N SER A 289 -11.15 3.09 -0.31
CA SER A 289 -11.68 4.42 -0.53
C SER A 289 -10.66 5.55 -0.31
N ARG A 290 -9.75 5.39 0.66
CA ARG A 290 -8.65 6.34 0.85
C ARG A 290 -7.66 6.34 -0.32
N PHE A 291 -7.38 5.17 -0.90
CA PHE A 291 -6.53 5.10 -2.09
C PHE A 291 -7.21 5.79 -3.28
N GLU A 292 -8.49 5.53 -3.51
CA GLU A 292 -9.26 6.18 -4.60
C GLU A 292 -9.32 7.71 -4.40
N ALA A 293 -9.56 8.17 -3.18
CA ALA A 293 -9.54 9.59 -2.86
C ALA A 293 -8.16 10.24 -3.07
N CYS A 294 -7.06 9.54 -2.73
CA CYS A 294 -5.70 10.00 -3.09
C CYS A 294 -5.54 10.06 -4.60
N ALA A 295 -5.96 9.03 -5.33
CA ALA A 295 -5.85 8.94 -6.79
C ALA A 295 -6.64 10.07 -7.50
N GLN A 296 -7.73 10.53 -6.91
CA GLN A 296 -8.51 11.68 -7.37
C GLN A 296 -7.93 13.04 -6.94
N GLY A 297 -6.87 13.02 -6.11
CA GLY A 297 -6.27 14.24 -5.57
C GLY A 297 -7.10 14.89 -4.45
N SER A 298 -8.13 14.23 -3.96
CA SER A 298 -9.08 14.77 -2.98
C SER A 298 -8.71 14.49 -1.52
N LEU A 299 -7.65 13.71 -1.25
CA LEU A 299 -7.30 13.32 0.12
C LEU A 299 -5.84 13.60 0.48
N LEU A 300 -5.66 14.24 1.64
CA LEU A 300 -4.43 14.27 2.41
C LEU A 300 -4.66 13.62 3.76
N ILE A 301 -3.81 12.72 4.18
CA ILE A 301 -3.82 12.08 5.50
C ILE A 301 -2.64 12.62 6.30
N LEU A 302 -2.92 13.09 7.50
CA LEU A 302 -1.92 13.58 8.46
C LEU A 302 -1.98 12.76 9.74
N ALA A 303 -0.82 12.48 10.31
CA ALA A 303 -0.72 11.90 11.65
C ALA A 303 0.34 12.68 12.44
N PRO A 304 0.00 13.26 13.59
CA PRO A 304 0.98 13.93 14.44
C PRO A 304 2.04 12.94 14.90
N TRP A 305 3.26 13.42 15.11
CA TRP A 305 4.32 12.59 15.64
C TRP A 305 4.00 12.20 17.09
N PRO A 306 4.28 10.94 17.50
CA PRO A 306 4.02 10.49 18.86
C PRO A 306 4.69 11.39 19.92
N ASP A 307 5.92 11.83 19.67
CA ASP A 307 6.70 12.67 20.59
C ASP A 307 6.14 14.09 20.74
N ASP A 308 5.34 14.56 19.77
CA ASP A 308 4.68 15.88 19.81
C ASP A 308 3.27 15.79 20.39
N MET A 309 2.79 14.56 20.68
CA MET A 309 1.50 14.34 21.32
C MET A 309 1.67 14.31 22.84
N PRO A 310 0.81 15.01 23.60
CA PRO A 310 0.78 14.87 25.05
C PRO A 310 0.51 13.42 25.47
N GLU A 311 0.96 13.03 26.65
CA GLU A 311 0.51 11.77 27.25
C GLU A 311 -0.99 11.85 27.58
N PHE A 312 -1.76 10.91 27.08
CA PHE A 312 -3.20 10.86 27.29
C PHE A 312 -3.55 9.74 28.25
N THR A 313 -4.25 10.08 29.32
CA THR A 313 -4.83 9.10 30.28
C THR A 313 -6.13 8.47 29.79
N SER A 314 -6.71 9.00 28.70
CA SER A 314 -7.97 8.54 28.14
C SER A 314 -8.07 8.79 26.62
N ASP A 315 -8.91 8.00 25.95
CA ASP A 315 -9.26 8.25 24.54
C ASP A 315 -9.90 9.63 24.33
N TYR A 316 -10.64 10.14 25.31
CA TYR A 316 -11.27 11.46 25.25
C TYR A 316 -10.22 12.56 25.08
N GLY A 317 -9.17 12.57 25.90
CA GLY A 317 -8.07 13.54 25.79
C GLY A 317 -7.41 13.51 24.45
N ARG A 318 -7.12 12.29 23.94
CA ARG A 318 -6.53 12.10 22.60
C ARG A 318 -7.44 12.65 21.50
N PHE A 319 -8.73 12.40 21.56
CA PHE A 319 -9.69 12.87 20.56
C PHE A 319 -9.87 14.40 20.61
N HIS A 320 -9.90 14.96 21.80
CA HIS A 320 -9.94 16.42 21.96
C HIS A 320 -8.71 17.08 21.34
N TYR A 321 -7.54 16.51 21.55
CA TYR A 321 -6.29 17.01 20.96
C TYR A 321 -6.30 16.93 19.43
N LEU A 322 -6.77 15.84 18.83
CA LEU A 322 -6.89 15.72 17.37
C LEU A 322 -7.86 16.76 16.79
N ASN A 323 -8.95 17.07 17.48
CA ASN A 323 -9.87 18.15 17.05
C ASN A 323 -9.22 19.54 17.15
N HIS A 324 -8.43 19.79 18.19
CA HIS A 324 -7.65 21.02 18.30
C HIS A 324 -6.61 21.16 17.16
N LEU A 325 -5.94 20.06 16.80
CA LEU A 325 -5.04 20.05 15.64
C LEU A 325 -5.79 20.30 14.31
N ALA A 326 -7.01 19.78 14.16
CA ALA A 326 -7.83 20.03 12.98
C ALA A 326 -8.22 21.50 12.87
N GLU A 327 -8.57 22.15 13.97
CA GLU A 327 -8.84 23.58 14.06
C GLU A 327 -7.59 24.41 13.68
N ALA A 328 -6.43 24.07 14.25
CA ALA A 328 -5.16 24.72 13.94
C ALA A 328 -4.80 24.63 12.45
N ILE A 329 -5.04 23.47 11.81
CA ILE A 329 -4.80 23.30 10.37
C ILE A 329 -5.75 24.17 9.54
N CYS A 330 -7.00 24.35 9.95
CA CYS A 330 -7.92 25.28 9.30
C CYS A 330 -7.46 26.75 9.41
N ALA A 331 -6.85 27.12 10.54
CA ALA A 331 -6.36 28.47 10.80
C ALA A 331 -5.05 28.81 10.04
N VAL A 332 -4.32 27.84 9.54
CA VAL A 332 -3.13 28.06 8.70
C VAL A 332 -3.57 28.66 7.38
N GLY A 333 -3.44 29.99 7.28
CA GLY A 333 -3.85 30.77 6.11
C GLY A 333 -2.86 30.68 4.94
N HIS A 334 -3.00 31.63 4.01
CA HIS A 334 -2.25 31.72 2.74
C HIS A 334 -0.73 31.94 2.90
N THR A 335 -0.25 32.40 4.05
CA THR A 335 1.16 32.56 4.37
C THR A 335 1.72 31.25 4.89
N MET A 336 2.41 30.55 4.02
CA MET A 336 3.00 29.23 4.29
C MET A 336 4.14 29.34 5.30
N ASP A 337 3.89 28.97 6.55
CA ASP A 337 4.88 28.38 7.45
C ASP A 337 4.79 26.84 7.42
N VAL A 338 4.71 26.27 6.22
CA VAL A 338 4.93 24.84 6.03
C VAL A 338 6.39 24.66 5.66
N ALA A 339 7.25 24.60 6.65
CA ALA A 339 8.63 24.19 6.46
C ALA A 339 8.65 22.69 6.15
N VAL A 340 8.64 22.34 4.87
CA VAL A 340 8.88 20.96 4.41
C VAL A 340 10.37 20.69 4.56
N GLN A 341 10.79 20.26 5.76
CA GLN A 341 12.12 19.71 5.95
C GLN A 341 12.11 18.29 5.37
N GLY A 342 12.78 18.11 4.24
CA GLY A 342 13.13 16.79 3.73
C GLY A 342 12.48 16.33 2.43
N LEU A 343 12.20 17.19 1.45
CA LEU A 343 12.13 16.76 0.06
C LEU A 343 13.55 16.54 -0.48
N ARG A 344 14.24 15.49 -0.01
CA ARG A 344 15.31 14.89 -0.80
C ARG A 344 14.69 13.78 -1.62
N HIS A 345 14.60 14.05 -2.91
CA HIS A 345 14.32 13.07 -3.93
C HIS A 345 15.21 11.85 -3.73
N ALA A 346 14.61 10.72 -3.34
CA ALA A 346 15.20 9.41 -3.60
C ALA A 346 14.92 9.05 -5.07
N HIS A 347 15.43 9.89 -5.99
CA HIS A 347 15.74 9.48 -7.35
C HIS A 347 17.23 9.16 -7.34
N ARG A 348 17.57 7.90 -7.04
CA ARG A 348 18.76 7.23 -7.59
C ARG A 348 18.52 5.73 -7.54
N ASN A 349 18.50 5.19 -8.77
CA ASN A 349 18.70 3.83 -9.26
C ASN A 349 17.57 2.84 -8.97
#